data_9a11a10fe2a9aff890db75e7a8019555
#
_entry.id   9a11a10fe2a9aff890db75e7a8019555
#
_cell.length_a   1.000
_cell.length_b   1.000
_cell.length_c   1.000
_cell.angle_alpha   90.00
_cell.angle_beta   90.00
_cell.angle_gamma   90.00
#
_symmetry.space_group_name_H-M   'P 1'
#
loop_
_entity.id
_entity.type
_entity.pdbx_description
1 polymer ?
#
loop_
_entity_poly.entity_id
_entity_poly.type
_entity_poly.pdbx_seq_one_letter_code
_entity_poly.pdbx_strand_id
1 'polypeptide(L)'
;MKLFVMLLAALFSTFALADDHRPNSKYYGFYHFIAPDPAAVVAATDKFYASDCGKAYPADVGLAEEVFNGASQSTHFFINTYQNAADQEKAAEIFRSCPSGLEFLADLNAAGVIPTREYLGFALIEEGDWNQDLVFAKFDVIIEPQNQRAYAAAFAKMMSAAAEDVGLRSWGNDLVGFGNDMFTNWVYLGAENLTQLDQIQQALFAHPAYATFAKETAGMRVNVNTTQLQFLKAYPRQE
;
A
#
# COMPACT_ATOMS: atom_id res chain seq x y z
N MET A 1 -13.19 16.48 68.40
CA MET A 1 -12.15 16.17 67.40
C MET A 1 -12.81 15.23 66.41
N LYS A 2 -13.37 15.75 65.30
CA LYS A 2 -14.11 14.99 64.29
C LYS A 2 -13.20 14.77 63.10
N LEU A 3 -12.86 13.52 62.84
CA LEU A 3 -12.06 13.07 61.70
C LEU A 3 -12.94 13.16 60.46
N PHE A 4 -12.58 13.97 59.49
CA PHE A 4 -13.16 14.04 58.17
C PHE A 4 -12.36 13.07 57.28
N VAL A 5 -12.95 11.91 56.93
CA VAL A 5 -12.44 11.00 55.91
C VAL A 5 -12.95 11.51 54.59
N MET A 6 -12.07 12.11 53.77
CA MET A 6 -12.35 12.39 52.35
C MET A 6 -12.21 11.11 51.55
N LEU A 7 -13.32 10.61 51.07
CA LEU A 7 -13.39 9.51 50.08
C LEU A 7 -13.07 10.10 48.68
N LEU A 8 -11.85 9.88 48.21
CA LEU A 8 -11.46 10.24 46.83
C LEU A 8 -12.00 9.14 45.90
N ALA A 9 -13.16 9.37 45.29
CA ALA A 9 -13.68 8.52 44.24
C ALA A 9 -12.83 8.75 42.99
N ALA A 10 -11.88 7.87 42.70
CA ALA A 10 -11.18 7.82 41.43
C ALA A 10 -12.16 7.38 40.35
N LEU A 11 -12.59 8.34 39.54
CA LEU A 11 -13.27 8.10 38.26
C LEU A 11 -12.25 7.47 37.31
N PHE A 12 -12.13 6.16 37.34
CA PHE A 12 -11.57 5.41 36.24
C PHE A 12 -12.57 5.50 35.08
N SER A 13 -12.35 6.49 34.21
CA SER A 13 -12.92 6.46 32.87
C SER A 13 -12.29 5.27 32.17
N THR A 14 -13.02 4.17 32.14
CA THR A 14 -12.75 3.07 31.21
C THR A 14 -12.92 3.66 29.83
N PHE A 15 -11.82 4.07 29.20
CA PHE A 15 -11.75 4.12 27.75
C PHE A 15 -12.04 2.68 27.31
N ALA A 16 -13.27 2.41 26.92
CA ALA A 16 -13.56 1.29 26.07
C ALA A 16 -12.71 1.56 24.82
N LEU A 17 -11.56 0.93 24.74
CA LEU A 17 -10.89 0.67 23.47
C LEU A 17 -11.98 -0.03 22.67
N ALA A 18 -12.56 0.67 21.70
CA ALA A 18 -13.34 0.02 20.68
C ALA A 18 -12.45 -1.12 20.20
N ASP A 19 -12.95 -2.34 20.36
CA ASP A 19 -12.30 -3.54 19.90
C ASP A 19 -12.28 -3.42 18.38
N ASP A 20 -11.24 -2.74 17.90
CA ASP A 20 -10.95 -2.56 16.48
C ASP A 20 -10.41 -3.91 16.02
N HIS A 21 -11.30 -4.89 16.00
CA HIS A 21 -11.11 -6.11 15.26
C HIS A 21 -10.97 -5.69 13.79
N ARG A 22 -9.77 -5.26 13.40
CA ARG A 22 -9.38 -5.24 12.00
C ARG A 22 -9.21 -6.70 11.60
N PRO A 23 -10.21 -7.33 10.96
CA PRO A 23 -10.06 -8.70 10.56
C PRO A 23 -8.98 -8.72 9.47
N ASN A 24 -7.82 -9.30 9.77
CA ASN A 24 -6.76 -9.61 8.81
C ASN A 24 -6.38 -8.44 7.90
N SER A 25 -6.09 -7.25 8.46
CA SER A 25 -5.56 -6.15 7.67
C SER A 25 -4.22 -6.54 7.09
N LYS A 26 -4.12 -6.66 5.78
CA LYS A 26 -2.85 -6.83 5.09
C LYS A 26 -1.96 -5.62 5.38
N TYR A 27 -0.67 -5.88 5.47
CA TYR A 27 0.37 -4.86 5.62
C TYR A 27 1.11 -4.73 4.31
N TYR A 28 1.30 -3.51 3.84
CA TYR A 28 2.00 -3.21 2.61
C TYR A 28 3.30 -2.48 2.91
N GLY A 29 4.44 -3.16 2.73
CA GLY A 29 5.75 -2.55 2.78
C GLY A 29 6.15 -2.05 1.39
N PHE A 30 6.29 -0.73 1.23
CA PHE A 30 6.78 -0.12 0.00
C PHE A 30 8.24 0.27 0.17
N TYR A 31 9.09 -0.15 -0.77
CA TYR A 31 10.51 0.14 -0.79
C TYR A 31 10.86 0.76 -2.15
N HIS A 32 10.87 2.09 -2.18
CA HIS A 32 11.14 2.86 -3.40
C HIS A 32 12.63 3.07 -3.61
N PHE A 33 13.07 2.99 -4.86
CA PHE A 33 14.48 3.14 -5.21
C PHE A 33 14.67 3.65 -6.66
N ILE A 34 15.87 4.13 -6.92
CA ILE A 34 16.36 4.36 -8.29
C ILE A 34 17.07 3.08 -8.74
N ALA A 35 16.68 2.54 -9.88
CA ALA A 35 17.32 1.38 -10.52
C ALA A 35 18.04 1.84 -11.81
N PRO A 36 19.37 2.04 -11.78
CA PRO A 36 20.13 2.33 -13.00
C PRO A 36 20.15 1.15 -13.98
N ASP A 37 20.07 -0.08 -13.46
CA ASP A 37 19.97 -1.32 -14.24
C ASP A 37 18.79 -2.16 -13.74
N PRO A 38 17.56 -1.94 -14.26
CA PRO A 38 16.38 -2.71 -13.87
C PRO A 38 16.52 -4.20 -14.15
N ALA A 39 17.24 -4.60 -15.22
CA ALA A 39 17.43 -6.00 -15.54
C ALA A 39 18.27 -6.73 -14.49
N ALA A 40 19.31 -6.07 -13.95
CA ALA A 40 20.09 -6.60 -12.85
C ALA A 40 19.27 -6.74 -11.56
N VAL A 41 18.34 -5.79 -11.29
CA VAL A 41 17.40 -5.88 -10.16
C VAL A 41 16.49 -7.11 -10.29
N VAL A 42 15.91 -7.32 -11.48
CA VAL A 42 15.07 -8.51 -11.75
C VAL A 42 15.89 -9.79 -11.56
N ALA A 43 17.11 -9.85 -12.10
CA ALA A 43 17.97 -11.04 -11.99
C ALA A 43 18.36 -11.35 -10.52
N ALA A 44 18.68 -10.33 -9.74
CA ALA A 44 18.97 -10.48 -8.31
C ALA A 44 17.75 -10.99 -7.53
N THR A 45 16.57 -10.47 -7.85
CA THR A 45 15.32 -10.88 -7.23
C THR A 45 14.96 -12.32 -7.59
N ASP A 46 15.10 -12.71 -8.86
CA ASP A 46 14.91 -14.09 -9.32
C ASP A 46 15.81 -15.08 -8.59
N LYS A 47 17.09 -14.73 -8.46
CA LYS A 47 18.08 -15.52 -7.74
C LYS A 47 17.70 -15.69 -6.27
N PHE A 48 17.27 -14.63 -5.61
CA PHE A 48 16.80 -14.70 -4.23
C PHE A 48 15.60 -15.63 -4.09
N TYR A 49 14.54 -15.44 -4.90
CA TYR A 49 13.33 -16.26 -4.79
C TYR A 49 13.52 -17.74 -5.24
N ALA A 50 14.57 -18.04 -6.01
CA ALA A 50 14.95 -19.41 -6.31
C ALA A 50 15.65 -20.10 -5.12
N SER A 51 16.17 -19.36 -4.14
CA SER A 51 16.87 -19.89 -2.96
C SER A 51 15.90 -20.40 -1.89
N ASP A 52 16.42 -21.18 -0.93
CA ASP A 52 15.62 -21.64 0.21
C ASP A 52 15.17 -20.47 1.10
N CYS A 53 15.96 -19.40 1.21
CA CYS A 53 15.57 -18.19 1.93
C CYS A 53 14.38 -17.48 1.24
N GLY A 54 14.43 -17.36 -0.09
CA GLY A 54 13.37 -16.75 -0.87
C GLY A 54 12.08 -17.58 -0.86
N LYS A 55 12.18 -18.91 -0.91
CA LYS A 55 11.04 -19.82 -0.75
C LYS A 55 10.38 -19.71 0.63
N ALA A 56 11.15 -19.38 1.66
CA ALA A 56 10.65 -19.18 3.02
C ALA A 56 10.19 -17.74 3.29
N TYR A 57 10.30 -16.85 2.29
CA TYR A 57 9.92 -15.43 2.44
C TYR A 57 8.41 -15.29 2.61
N PRO A 58 7.93 -14.64 3.68
CA PRO A 58 6.53 -14.73 4.09
C PRO A 58 5.64 -13.63 3.50
N ALA A 59 5.91 -13.17 2.29
CA ALA A 59 5.09 -12.14 1.64
C ALA A 59 4.91 -12.42 0.16
N ASP A 60 3.79 -11.96 -0.40
CA ASP A 60 3.70 -11.73 -1.84
C ASP A 60 4.48 -10.47 -2.17
N VAL A 61 5.31 -10.52 -3.21
CA VAL A 61 6.14 -9.37 -3.60
C VAL A 61 5.91 -9.01 -5.05
N GLY A 62 5.67 -7.72 -5.29
CA GLY A 62 5.64 -7.14 -6.61
C GLY A 62 6.83 -6.21 -6.81
N LEU A 63 7.48 -6.31 -7.97
CA LEU A 63 8.44 -5.33 -8.47
C LEU A 63 7.75 -4.50 -9.55
N ALA A 64 7.66 -3.19 -9.33
CA ALA A 64 7.00 -2.26 -10.23
C ALA A 64 7.94 -1.14 -10.70
N GLU A 65 7.71 -0.70 -11.93
CA GLU A 65 8.26 0.51 -12.52
C GLU A 65 7.29 1.69 -12.30
N GLU A 66 7.83 2.85 -11.93
CA GLU A 66 7.10 4.12 -11.82
C GLU A 66 7.30 4.92 -13.10
N VAL A 67 6.38 4.77 -14.08
CA VAL A 67 6.53 5.35 -15.43
C VAL A 67 6.35 6.87 -15.43
N PHE A 68 5.29 7.37 -14.78
CA PHE A 68 5.02 8.79 -14.56
C PHE A 68 4.72 8.99 -13.08
N ASN A 69 5.65 9.55 -12.32
CA ASN A 69 5.56 9.65 -10.87
C ASN A 69 5.75 11.07 -10.31
N GLY A 70 5.54 12.09 -11.13
CA GLY A 70 5.58 13.49 -10.72
C GLY A 70 6.97 13.93 -10.27
N ALA A 71 7.07 14.48 -9.07
CA ALA A 71 8.32 14.97 -8.48
C ALA A 71 9.12 13.90 -7.72
N SER A 72 8.64 12.67 -7.61
CA SER A 72 9.38 11.59 -6.99
C SER A 72 10.63 11.24 -7.79
N GLN A 73 11.72 10.97 -7.10
CA GLN A 73 12.98 10.58 -7.75
C GLN A 73 13.09 9.07 -7.98
N SER A 74 12.24 8.28 -7.35
CA SER A 74 12.22 6.83 -7.54
C SER A 74 11.82 6.46 -8.96
N THR A 75 12.38 5.38 -9.45
CA THR A 75 12.03 4.79 -10.74
C THR A 75 11.30 3.47 -10.58
N HIS A 76 11.50 2.82 -9.44
CA HIS A 76 10.95 1.50 -9.12
C HIS A 76 10.62 1.40 -7.65
N PHE A 77 9.79 0.40 -7.30
CA PHE A 77 9.61 -0.02 -5.91
C PHE A 77 9.33 -1.53 -5.83
N PHE A 78 9.67 -2.10 -4.67
CA PHE A 78 9.08 -3.35 -4.23
C PHE A 78 7.86 -3.05 -3.37
N ILE A 79 6.76 -3.79 -3.57
CA ILE A 79 5.64 -3.87 -2.64
C ILE A 79 5.63 -5.27 -2.04
N ASN A 80 5.68 -5.34 -0.71
CA ASN A 80 5.60 -6.59 0.04
C ASN A 80 4.24 -6.64 0.74
N THR A 81 3.45 -7.66 0.47
CA THR A 81 2.15 -7.88 1.12
C THR A 81 2.30 -8.92 2.22
N TYR A 82 2.27 -8.47 3.46
CA TYR A 82 2.31 -9.32 4.64
C TYR A 82 0.90 -9.58 5.16
N GLN A 83 0.63 -10.80 5.63
CA GLN A 83 -0.67 -11.13 6.22
C GLN A 83 -0.81 -10.62 7.67
N ASN A 84 0.32 -10.38 8.34
CA ASN A 84 0.38 -9.92 9.72
C ASN A 84 1.79 -9.41 10.09
N ALA A 85 1.94 -8.85 11.29
CA ALA A 85 3.23 -8.33 11.78
C ALA A 85 4.30 -9.43 11.97
N ALA A 86 3.92 -10.66 12.30
CA ALA A 86 4.89 -11.75 12.44
C ALA A 86 5.53 -12.14 11.09
N ASP A 87 4.78 -12.03 9.99
CA ASP A 87 5.33 -12.19 8.65
C ASP A 87 6.34 -11.10 8.34
N GLN A 88 6.07 -9.85 8.72
CA GLN A 88 7.01 -8.75 8.56
C GLN A 88 8.30 -8.97 9.38
N GLU A 89 8.19 -9.42 10.64
CA GLU A 89 9.35 -9.76 11.48
C GLU A 89 10.20 -10.86 10.85
N LYS A 90 9.56 -11.94 10.37
CA LYS A 90 10.24 -13.05 9.70
C LYS A 90 10.93 -12.58 8.40
N ALA A 91 10.30 -11.73 7.60
CA ALA A 91 10.89 -11.15 6.41
C ALA A 91 12.14 -10.34 6.73
N ALA A 92 12.08 -9.49 7.77
CA ALA A 92 13.24 -8.72 8.22
C ALA A 92 14.38 -9.61 8.73
N GLU A 93 14.07 -10.72 9.40
CA GLU A 93 15.10 -11.67 9.88
C GLU A 93 15.81 -12.38 8.72
N ILE A 94 15.10 -12.73 7.66
CA ILE A 94 15.70 -13.33 6.45
C ILE A 94 16.78 -12.39 5.87
N PHE A 95 16.52 -11.09 5.78
CA PHE A 95 17.52 -10.14 5.28
C PHE A 95 18.64 -9.82 6.27
N ARG A 96 18.49 -10.15 7.55
CA ARG A 96 19.55 -9.96 8.56
C ARG A 96 20.47 -11.16 8.70
N SER A 97 19.99 -12.38 8.46
CA SER A 97 20.68 -13.60 8.86
C SER A 97 20.81 -14.65 7.75
N CYS A 98 19.88 -14.68 6.78
CA CYS A 98 19.91 -15.71 5.76
C CYS A 98 20.92 -15.37 4.66
N PRO A 99 21.87 -16.29 4.31
CA PRO A 99 22.94 -15.99 3.35
C PRO A 99 22.44 -15.43 2.01
N SER A 100 21.39 -16.05 1.42
CA SER A 100 20.84 -15.56 0.14
C SER A 100 20.10 -14.22 0.28
N GLY A 101 19.59 -13.87 1.47
CA GLY A 101 19.03 -12.55 1.75
C GLY A 101 20.12 -11.48 1.78
N LEU A 102 21.23 -11.77 2.45
CA LEU A 102 22.40 -10.87 2.47
C LEU A 102 23.02 -10.73 1.07
N GLU A 103 23.10 -11.82 0.30
CA GLU A 103 23.58 -11.81 -1.08
C GLU A 103 22.68 -10.96 -1.98
N PHE A 104 21.36 -11.07 -1.85
CA PHE A 104 20.40 -10.23 -2.57
C PHE A 104 20.65 -8.73 -2.34
N LEU A 105 20.85 -8.32 -1.08
CA LEU A 105 21.16 -6.92 -0.77
C LEU A 105 22.52 -6.48 -1.39
N ALA A 106 23.51 -7.37 -1.41
CA ALA A 106 24.79 -7.10 -2.07
C ALA A 106 24.64 -7.00 -3.58
N ASP A 107 23.84 -7.87 -4.22
CA ASP A 107 23.54 -7.82 -5.66
C ASP A 107 22.81 -6.53 -6.05
N LEU A 108 21.81 -6.07 -5.26
CA LEU A 108 21.15 -4.79 -5.47
C LEU A 108 22.12 -3.60 -5.36
N ASN A 109 23.01 -3.63 -4.37
CA ASN A 109 24.04 -2.59 -4.23
C ASN A 109 25.03 -2.61 -5.41
N ALA A 110 25.41 -3.78 -5.91
CA ALA A 110 26.28 -3.93 -7.08
C ALA A 110 25.59 -3.45 -8.37
N ALA A 111 24.26 -3.59 -8.48
CA ALA A 111 23.45 -3.03 -9.55
C ALA A 111 23.27 -1.50 -9.47
N GLY A 112 23.84 -0.85 -8.44
CA GLY A 112 23.78 0.60 -8.24
C GLY A 112 22.41 1.09 -7.74
N VAL A 113 21.61 0.22 -7.12
CA VAL A 113 20.30 0.59 -6.55
C VAL A 113 20.49 1.63 -5.45
N ILE A 114 19.72 2.72 -5.54
CA ILE A 114 19.74 3.81 -4.55
C ILE A 114 18.37 3.86 -3.88
N PRO A 115 18.25 3.45 -2.59
CA PRO A 115 17.01 3.61 -1.83
C PRO A 115 16.60 5.08 -1.74
N THR A 116 15.32 5.37 -1.91
CA THR A 116 14.80 6.74 -1.87
C THR A 116 13.80 6.96 -0.76
N ARG A 117 12.89 6.00 -0.55
CA ARG A 117 11.82 6.10 0.42
C ARG A 117 11.30 4.71 0.77
N GLU A 118 10.89 4.54 2.01
CA GLU A 118 10.16 3.36 2.44
C GLU A 118 8.99 3.77 3.34
N TYR A 119 7.90 3.03 3.28
CA TYR A 119 6.78 3.19 4.20
C TYR A 119 5.99 1.89 4.34
N LEU A 120 5.35 1.75 5.48
CA LEU A 120 4.41 0.67 5.78
C LEU A 120 3.00 1.22 5.79
N GLY A 121 2.13 0.57 5.05
CA GLY A 121 0.71 0.89 5.00
C GLY A 121 -0.17 -0.27 5.43
N PHE A 122 -1.45 0.03 5.57
CA PHE A 122 -2.47 -0.91 6.00
C PHE A 122 -3.64 -0.87 5.02
N ALA A 123 -4.13 -2.05 4.63
CA ALA A 123 -5.37 -2.13 3.88
C ALA A 123 -6.52 -1.51 4.70
N LEU A 124 -7.22 -0.55 4.13
CA LEU A 124 -8.38 0.07 4.74
C LEU A 124 -9.67 -0.38 4.02
N ILE A 125 -9.71 -0.17 2.71
CA ILE A 125 -10.80 -0.61 1.82
C ILE A 125 -10.18 -1.04 0.52
N GLU A 126 -10.28 -2.32 0.20
CA GLU A 126 -9.80 -2.85 -1.07
C GLU A 126 -10.71 -3.96 -1.57
N GLU A 127 -10.75 -4.14 -2.87
CA GLU A 127 -11.46 -5.24 -3.53
C GLU A 127 -10.70 -5.71 -4.75
N GLY A 128 -10.88 -6.99 -5.06
CA GLY A 128 -10.19 -7.68 -6.16
C GLY A 128 -8.80 -8.17 -5.78
N ASP A 129 -8.17 -8.83 -6.75
CA ASP A 129 -6.82 -9.36 -6.62
C ASP A 129 -5.87 -8.56 -7.52
N TRP A 130 -5.13 -7.63 -6.92
CA TRP A 130 -4.19 -6.78 -7.63
C TRP A 130 -3.07 -7.55 -8.35
N ASN A 131 -2.77 -8.81 -7.94
CA ASN A 131 -1.78 -9.65 -8.63
C ASN A 131 -2.20 -10.03 -10.05
N GLN A 132 -3.46 -9.87 -10.40
CA GLN A 132 -3.97 -10.14 -11.75
C GLN A 132 -3.88 -8.92 -12.68
N ASP A 133 -3.47 -7.77 -12.17
CA ASP A 133 -3.32 -6.54 -12.93
C ASP A 133 -1.84 -6.22 -13.17
N LEU A 134 -1.55 -5.62 -14.32
CA LEU A 134 -0.18 -5.29 -14.72
C LEU A 134 0.11 -3.81 -14.66
N VAL A 135 -0.92 -2.97 -14.73
CA VAL A 135 -0.76 -1.51 -14.69
C VAL A 135 -1.73 -0.88 -13.70
N PHE A 136 -1.30 0.20 -13.08
CA PHE A 136 -2.08 0.87 -12.05
C PHE A 136 -2.00 2.39 -12.19
N ALA A 137 -3.09 3.06 -11.86
CA ALA A 137 -3.08 4.45 -11.45
C ALA A 137 -3.07 4.52 -9.92
N LYS A 138 -2.07 5.19 -9.35
CA LYS A 138 -1.94 5.41 -7.90
C LYS A 138 -2.06 6.90 -7.61
N PHE A 139 -2.85 7.24 -6.62
CA PHE A 139 -3.08 8.62 -6.17
C PHE A 139 -2.68 8.73 -4.70
N ASP A 140 -1.64 9.50 -4.43
CA ASP A 140 -1.22 9.81 -3.07
C ASP A 140 -2.00 11.04 -2.59
N VAL A 141 -2.68 10.91 -1.45
CA VAL A 141 -3.57 11.95 -0.94
C VAL A 141 -3.32 12.22 0.54
N ILE A 142 -3.48 13.48 0.94
CA ILE A 142 -3.58 13.87 2.33
C ILE A 142 -5.07 13.97 2.68
N ILE A 143 -5.48 13.24 3.69
CA ILE A 143 -6.82 13.29 4.28
C ILE A 143 -6.63 13.56 5.78
N GLU A 144 -7.18 14.67 6.25
CA GLU A 144 -7.11 15.03 7.67
C GLU A 144 -7.82 13.98 8.55
N PRO A 145 -7.33 13.71 9.78
CA PRO A 145 -7.85 12.65 10.64
C PRO A 145 -9.38 12.68 10.82
N GLN A 146 -9.97 13.87 10.97
CA GLN A 146 -11.40 14.04 11.13
C GLN A 146 -12.22 13.67 9.89
N ASN A 147 -11.58 13.66 8.71
CA ASN A 147 -12.22 13.35 7.42
C ASN A 147 -12.05 11.87 7.00
N GLN A 148 -11.12 11.13 7.62
CA GLN A 148 -10.76 9.76 7.20
C GLN A 148 -11.98 8.84 7.06
N ARG A 149 -12.82 8.78 8.08
CA ARG A 149 -14.01 7.92 8.08
C ARG A 149 -15.04 8.32 7.02
N ALA A 150 -15.29 9.63 6.86
CA ALA A 150 -16.26 10.13 5.91
C ALA A 150 -15.79 9.91 4.46
N TYR A 151 -14.50 10.17 4.20
CA TYR A 151 -13.90 9.92 2.91
C TYR A 151 -13.93 8.43 2.54
N ALA A 152 -13.51 7.54 3.44
CA ALA A 152 -13.53 6.10 3.23
C ALA A 152 -14.94 5.58 2.92
N ALA A 153 -15.96 6.05 3.65
CA ALA A 153 -17.35 5.66 3.41
C ALA A 153 -17.86 6.15 2.03
N ALA A 154 -17.54 7.39 1.65
CA ALA A 154 -17.90 7.94 0.35
C ALA A 154 -17.21 7.20 -0.80
N PHE A 155 -15.92 6.86 -0.62
CA PHE A 155 -15.13 6.07 -1.57
C PHE A 155 -15.73 4.68 -1.77
N ALA A 156 -16.01 3.94 -0.69
CA ALA A 156 -16.63 2.62 -0.74
C ALA A 156 -18.00 2.66 -1.46
N LYS A 157 -18.82 3.66 -1.15
CA LYS A 157 -20.12 3.86 -1.80
C LYS A 157 -19.99 4.10 -3.31
N MET A 158 -19.01 4.92 -3.72
CA MET A 158 -18.73 5.16 -5.14
C MET A 158 -18.30 3.88 -5.85
N MET A 159 -17.34 3.16 -5.26
CA MET A 159 -16.79 1.95 -5.86
C MET A 159 -17.82 0.82 -5.94
N SER A 160 -18.62 0.63 -4.90
CA SER A 160 -19.74 -0.34 -4.92
C SER A 160 -20.78 -0.07 -6.01
N ALA A 161 -20.92 1.19 -6.44
CA ALA A 161 -21.88 1.58 -7.46
C ALA A 161 -21.30 1.58 -8.88
N ALA A 162 -19.97 1.70 -9.02
CA ALA A 162 -19.36 1.97 -10.32
C ALA A 162 -18.34 0.91 -10.77
N ALA A 163 -17.67 0.18 -9.86
CA ALA A 163 -16.54 -0.65 -10.21
C ALA A 163 -16.87 -1.72 -11.25
N GLU A 164 -17.98 -2.44 -11.09
CA GLU A 164 -18.45 -3.46 -12.03
C GLU A 164 -18.83 -2.83 -13.39
N ASP A 165 -19.57 -1.73 -13.37
CA ASP A 165 -20.05 -1.03 -14.57
C ASP A 165 -18.90 -0.53 -15.46
N VAL A 166 -17.78 -0.14 -14.85
CA VAL A 166 -16.59 0.36 -15.56
C VAL A 166 -15.54 -0.73 -15.84
N GLY A 167 -15.79 -1.97 -15.40
CA GLY A 167 -14.88 -3.10 -15.62
C GLY A 167 -13.61 -3.07 -14.75
N LEU A 168 -13.65 -2.41 -13.59
CA LEU A 168 -12.54 -2.33 -12.66
C LEU A 168 -12.41 -3.62 -11.85
N ARG A 169 -11.22 -4.23 -11.87
CA ARG A 169 -10.96 -5.55 -11.27
C ARG A 169 -10.30 -5.48 -9.91
N SER A 170 -9.41 -4.54 -9.70
CA SER A 170 -8.79 -4.30 -8.40
C SER A 170 -8.73 -2.80 -8.10
N TRP A 171 -9.00 -2.46 -6.85
CA TRP A 171 -8.96 -1.07 -6.38
C TRP A 171 -8.85 -1.01 -4.86
N GLY A 172 -8.33 0.09 -4.35
CA GLY A 172 -8.25 0.30 -2.92
C GLY A 172 -8.06 1.76 -2.53
N ASN A 173 -8.33 2.02 -1.26
CA ASN A 173 -7.96 3.22 -0.52
C ASN A 173 -7.36 2.76 0.80
N ASP A 174 -6.07 2.94 0.96
CA ASP A 174 -5.30 2.38 2.05
C ASP A 174 -4.60 3.48 2.86
N LEU A 175 -4.23 3.14 4.09
CA LEU A 175 -3.71 4.08 5.07
C LEU A 175 -2.20 3.91 5.24
N VAL A 176 -1.46 5.01 5.24
CA VAL A 176 -0.04 5.01 5.65
C VAL A 176 0.05 4.98 7.17
N GLY A 177 0.82 4.02 7.70
CA GLY A 177 1.06 3.87 9.13
C GLY A 177 2.41 4.39 9.59
N PHE A 178 3.48 4.05 8.85
CA PHE A 178 4.85 4.39 9.24
C PHE A 178 5.69 4.80 8.02
N GLY A 179 6.71 5.61 8.25
CA GLY A 179 7.79 5.88 7.30
C GLY A 179 7.49 6.94 6.25
N ASN A 180 6.33 7.61 6.27
CA ASN A 180 6.00 8.62 5.29
C ASN A 180 5.32 9.85 5.92
N ASP A 181 5.83 11.03 5.59
CA ASP A 181 5.33 12.34 6.01
C ASP A 181 4.69 13.15 4.87
N MET A 182 4.62 12.58 3.66
CA MET A 182 4.17 13.29 2.47
C MET A 182 2.67 13.13 2.18
N PHE A 183 2.07 12.00 2.51
CA PHE A 183 0.65 11.71 2.30
C PHE A 183 0.14 10.74 3.38
N THR A 184 -1.17 10.69 3.57
CA THR A 184 -1.80 9.85 4.60
C THR A 184 -2.43 8.58 4.03
N ASN A 185 -2.86 8.64 2.78
CA ASN A 185 -3.53 7.53 2.10
C ASN A 185 -3.04 7.44 0.66
N TRP A 186 -3.12 6.24 0.11
CA TRP A 186 -3.07 6.07 -1.34
C TRP A 186 -4.34 5.40 -1.84
N VAL A 187 -4.77 5.81 -3.01
CA VAL A 187 -5.86 5.18 -3.76
C VAL A 187 -5.25 4.55 -4.99
N TYR A 188 -5.69 3.35 -5.37
CA TYR A 188 -5.24 2.73 -6.60
C TYR A 188 -6.39 2.14 -7.41
N LEU A 189 -6.17 2.07 -8.72
CA LEU A 189 -7.03 1.40 -9.71
C LEU A 189 -6.13 0.51 -10.55
N GLY A 190 -6.46 -0.79 -10.67
CA GLY A 190 -5.70 -1.76 -11.42
C GLY A 190 -6.36 -2.12 -12.76
N ALA A 191 -5.54 -2.50 -13.74
CA ALA A 191 -5.96 -2.94 -15.06
C ALA A 191 -4.93 -3.89 -15.69
N GLU A 192 -5.35 -4.66 -16.71
CA GLU A 192 -4.46 -5.56 -17.44
C GLU A 192 -3.41 -4.84 -18.30
N ASN A 193 -3.78 -3.65 -18.80
CA ASN A 193 -2.92 -2.87 -19.70
C ASN A 193 -3.34 -1.39 -19.68
N LEU A 194 -2.50 -0.54 -20.28
CA LEU A 194 -2.71 0.92 -20.30
C LEU A 194 -3.98 1.33 -21.02
N THR A 195 -4.36 0.62 -22.11
CA THR A 195 -5.59 0.94 -22.86
C THR A 195 -6.83 0.70 -21.98
N GLN A 196 -6.85 -0.41 -21.25
CA GLN A 196 -7.93 -0.72 -20.33
C GLN A 196 -7.95 0.27 -19.15
N LEU A 197 -6.77 0.62 -18.60
CA LEU A 197 -6.69 1.60 -17.51
C LEU A 197 -7.26 2.95 -17.92
N ASP A 198 -6.93 3.43 -19.13
CA ASP A 198 -7.48 4.67 -19.67
C ASP A 198 -9.00 4.62 -19.84
N GLN A 199 -9.53 3.52 -20.41
CA GLN A 199 -10.97 3.30 -20.56
C GLN A 199 -11.69 3.28 -19.21
N ILE A 200 -11.14 2.57 -18.21
CA ILE A 200 -11.69 2.51 -16.86
C ILE A 200 -11.72 3.91 -16.22
N GLN A 201 -10.61 4.66 -16.32
CA GLN A 201 -10.55 6.01 -15.73
C GLN A 201 -11.56 6.96 -16.39
N GLN A 202 -11.66 6.95 -17.72
CA GLN A 202 -12.64 7.77 -18.44
C GLN A 202 -14.08 7.42 -18.05
N ALA A 203 -14.41 6.12 -18.02
CA ALA A 203 -15.73 5.64 -17.63
C ALA A 203 -16.07 5.98 -16.17
N LEU A 204 -15.12 5.78 -15.25
CA LEU A 204 -15.30 6.08 -13.83
C LEU A 204 -15.54 7.59 -13.61
N PHE A 205 -14.73 8.45 -14.25
CA PHE A 205 -14.88 9.91 -14.10
C PHE A 205 -16.19 10.45 -14.73
N ALA A 206 -16.72 9.76 -15.73
CA ALA A 206 -18.03 10.06 -16.31
C ALA A 206 -19.21 9.46 -15.53
N HIS A 207 -18.95 8.53 -14.61
CA HIS A 207 -20.01 7.82 -13.89
C HIS A 207 -20.70 8.73 -12.86
N PRO A 208 -22.08 8.68 -12.72
CA PRO A 208 -22.79 9.52 -11.76
C PRO A 208 -22.36 9.36 -10.29
N ALA A 209 -21.91 8.14 -9.90
CA ALA A 209 -21.38 7.88 -8.57
C ALA A 209 -20.09 8.68 -8.28
N TYR A 210 -19.24 8.89 -9.30
CA TYR A 210 -18.03 9.72 -9.16
C TYR A 210 -18.39 11.19 -8.94
N ALA A 211 -19.38 11.72 -9.66
CA ALA A 211 -19.84 13.09 -9.45
C ALA A 211 -20.40 13.29 -8.02
N THR A 212 -21.12 12.29 -7.50
CA THR A 212 -21.60 12.27 -6.12
C THR A 212 -20.44 12.23 -5.12
N PHE A 213 -19.50 11.33 -5.31
CA PHE A 213 -18.28 11.22 -4.50
C PHE A 213 -17.48 12.53 -4.48
N ALA A 214 -17.25 13.13 -5.64
CA ALA A 214 -16.53 14.39 -5.74
C ALA A 214 -17.20 15.52 -4.95
N LYS A 215 -18.53 15.57 -4.94
CA LYS A 215 -19.31 16.53 -4.16
C LYS A 215 -19.25 16.23 -2.65
N GLU A 216 -19.44 14.97 -2.26
CA GLU A 216 -19.43 14.53 -0.85
C GLU A 216 -18.04 14.71 -0.22
N THR A 217 -16.96 14.57 -0.98
CA THR A 217 -15.57 14.66 -0.49
C THR A 217 -14.89 16.00 -0.80
N ALA A 218 -15.64 17.00 -1.26
CA ALA A 218 -15.08 18.32 -1.55
C ALA A 218 -14.39 18.92 -0.32
N GLY A 219 -13.10 19.26 -0.48
CA GLY A 219 -12.27 19.79 0.62
C GLY A 219 -11.80 18.78 1.66
N MET A 220 -12.10 17.49 1.52
CA MET A 220 -11.66 16.45 2.46
C MET A 220 -10.24 15.93 2.15
N ARG A 221 -9.77 16.07 0.92
CA ARG A 221 -8.47 15.57 0.48
C ARG A 221 -7.68 16.60 -0.32
N VAL A 222 -6.36 16.45 -0.27
CA VAL A 222 -5.42 17.13 -1.17
C VAL A 222 -4.68 16.04 -1.95
N ASN A 223 -4.70 16.09 -3.28
CA ASN A 223 -3.87 15.23 -4.10
C ASN A 223 -2.41 15.73 -4.00
N VAL A 224 -1.51 14.85 -3.60
CA VAL A 224 -0.09 15.15 -3.46
C VAL A 224 0.66 14.71 -4.70
N ASN A 225 0.36 13.51 -5.18
CA ASN A 225 1.00 12.92 -6.35
C ASN A 225 0.05 11.98 -7.07
N THR A 226 0.32 11.76 -8.36
CA THR A 226 -0.30 10.70 -9.14
C THR A 226 0.80 9.93 -9.85
N THR A 227 0.71 8.61 -9.84
CA THR A 227 1.72 7.75 -10.43
C THR A 227 1.07 6.74 -11.34
N GLN A 228 1.61 6.58 -12.54
CA GLN A 228 1.32 5.43 -13.40
C GLN A 228 2.37 4.36 -13.12
N LEU A 229 1.90 3.17 -12.77
CA LEU A 229 2.75 2.04 -12.40
C LEU A 229 2.62 0.92 -13.42
N GLN A 230 3.71 0.20 -13.64
CA GLN A 230 3.72 -1.05 -14.38
C GLN A 230 4.44 -2.13 -13.59
N PHE A 231 3.76 -3.23 -13.28
CA PHE A 231 4.41 -4.38 -12.67
C PHE A 231 5.33 -5.06 -13.68
N LEU A 232 6.59 -5.24 -13.30
CA LEU A 232 7.60 -5.97 -14.06
C LEU A 232 7.55 -7.45 -13.74
N LYS A 233 7.36 -7.77 -12.43
CA LYS A 233 7.32 -9.15 -11.98
C LYS A 233 6.64 -9.28 -10.62
N ALA A 234 5.94 -10.40 -10.42
CA ALA A 234 5.38 -10.81 -9.15
C ALA A 234 6.07 -12.09 -8.65
N TYR A 235 6.26 -12.15 -7.34
CA TYR A 235 6.85 -13.27 -6.61
C TYR A 235 5.87 -13.66 -5.50
N PRO A 236 4.95 -14.60 -5.79
CA PRO A 236 3.97 -15.02 -4.82
C PRO A 236 4.64 -15.76 -3.65
N ARG A 237 4.09 -15.59 -2.46
CA ARG A 237 4.44 -16.39 -1.27
C ARG A 237 4.29 -17.87 -1.59
N GLN A 238 5.27 -18.67 -1.23
CA GLN A 238 5.18 -20.12 -1.30
C GLN A 238 4.53 -20.66 -0.02
N GLU A 239 3.56 -21.59 -0.17
CA GLU A 239 2.86 -22.25 0.93
C GLU A 239 3.75 -23.26 1.67
#